data_220f8136ffdb67240f12cdb2973c22a9
#
_entry.id   220f8136ffdb67240f12cdb2973c22a9
#
_cell.length_a   1.000
_cell.length_b   1.000
_cell.length_c   1.000
_cell.angle_alpha   90.00
_cell.angle_beta   90.00
_cell.angle_gamma   90.00
#
_symmetry.space_group_name_H-M   'P 1'
#
loop_
_entity.id
_entity.type
_entity.pdbx_description
1 polymer ?
#
loop_
_entity_poly.entity_id
_entity_poly.type
_entity_poly.pdbx_seq_one_letter_code
_entity_poly.pdbx_strand_id
1 'polypeptide(L)'
;VASGGPKRRIQLTGFRGREKKALVELLFKLDCVFLDSKKYKNCTHLIAKKLCKSEKFLAACAAGKWILTKEYIINSAESGRWLDETTYEWGYKIEKDTHYSPQTQSAPKRWRKELMQSSAPGAFHRWKVILAVKEGGKRMMSVIRVLQAGKATICSSQNMGSDITHIFLHNKFFLLQNEKHFPEDQCYPLQYIEDYLLE
;
A
#
# COMPACT_ATOMS: atom_id res chain seq x y z
N VAL A 1 -21.78 -8.66 -22.86
CA VAL A 1 -22.13 -9.25 -21.56
C VAL A 1 -21.41 -8.49 -20.49
N ALA A 2 -22.14 -7.72 -19.70
CA ALA A 2 -21.58 -7.04 -18.55
C ALA A 2 -21.08 -8.10 -17.57
N SER A 3 -19.78 -8.16 -17.35
CA SER A 3 -19.24 -8.93 -16.26
C SER A 3 -19.77 -8.30 -14.96
N GLY A 4 -20.56 -9.05 -14.20
CA GLY A 4 -21.25 -8.57 -13.00
C GLY A 4 -20.34 -8.30 -11.80
N GLY A 5 -19.12 -7.81 -12.02
CA GLY A 5 -18.22 -7.42 -10.95
C GLY A 5 -18.16 -5.90 -10.76
N PRO A 6 -17.68 -5.42 -9.61
CA PRO A 6 -17.45 -4.00 -9.41
C PRO A 6 -16.44 -3.49 -10.42
N LYS A 7 -16.66 -2.26 -10.89
CA LYS A 7 -15.80 -1.61 -11.88
C LYS A 7 -14.37 -1.49 -11.35
N ARG A 8 -13.39 -1.85 -12.17
CA ARG A 8 -11.98 -1.72 -11.79
C ARG A 8 -11.59 -0.26 -11.65
N ARG A 9 -10.96 0.05 -10.54
CA ARG A 9 -10.36 1.36 -10.28
C ARG A 9 -8.86 1.18 -10.29
N ILE A 10 -8.21 1.80 -11.28
CA ILE A 10 -6.80 1.56 -11.60
C ILE A 10 -5.96 2.75 -11.18
N GLN A 11 -4.86 2.48 -10.49
CA GLN A 11 -3.79 3.45 -10.28
C GLN A 11 -2.47 2.89 -10.80
N LEU A 12 -1.55 3.79 -11.12
CA LEU A 12 -0.21 3.46 -11.61
C LEU A 12 0.83 3.98 -10.62
N THR A 13 1.94 3.26 -10.47
CA THR A 13 3.09 3.74 -9.69
C THR A 13 4.40 3.38 -10.39
N GLY A 14 5.32 4.35 -10.47
CA GLY A 14 6.65 4.18 -11.05
C GLY A 14 6.75 4.41 -12.55
N PHE A 15 5.66 4.72 -13.22
CA PHE A 15 5.65 4.99 -14.66
C PHE A 15 5.70 6.49 -14.92
N ARG A 16 6.47 6.89 -15.94
CA ARG A 16 6.68 8.29 -16.31
C ARG A 16 6.71 8.46 -17.82
N GLY A 17 6.49 9.68 -18.27
CA GLY A 17 6.66 10.09 -19.66
C GLY A 17 5.86 9.27 -20.65
N ARG A 18 6.52 8.82 -21.71
CA ARG A 18 5.86 8.06 -22.80
C ARG A 18 5.28 6.73 -22.35
N GLU A 19 5.97 6.05 -21.43
CA GLU A 19 5.48 4.77 -20.91
C GLU A 19 4.16 4.94 -20.17
N LYS A 20 4.09 5.94 -19.27
CA LYS A 20 2.83 6.24 -18.57
C LYS A 20 1.72 6.59 -19.55
N LYS A 21 2.01 7.48 -20.50
CA LYS A 21 1.03 7.90 -21.51
C LYS A 21 0.49 6.71 -22.32
N ALA A 22 1.39 5.81 -22.74
CA ALA A 22 1.00 4.63 -23.49
C ALA A 22 0.07 3.72 -22.69
N LEU A 23 0.37 3.49 -21.40
CA LEU A 23 -0.47 2.67 -20.54
C LEU A 23 -1.84 3.31 -20.30
N VAL A 24 -1.89 4.63 -20.09
CA VAL A 24 -3.16 5.36 -19.95
C VAL A 24 -4.03 5.26 -21.21
N GLU A 25 -3.41 5.39 -22.37
CA GLU A 25 -4.13 5.23 -23.65
C GLU A 25 -4.76 3.83 -23.77
N LEU A 26 -4.05 2.78 -23.33
CA LEU A 26 -4.58 1.42 -23.31
C LEU A 26 -5.74 1.27 -22.33
N LEU A 27 -5.68 1.94 -21.16
CA LEU A 27 -6.76 1.92 -20.18
C LEU A 27 -8.06 2.49 -20.74
N PHE A 28 -8.00 3.49 -21.64
CA PHE A 28 -9.19 4.04 -22.27
C PHE A 28 -9.91 3.04 -23.19
N LYS A 29 -9.23 1.98 -23.61
CA LYS A 29 -9.82 0.90 -24.40
C LYS A 29 -10.53 -0.15 -23.55
N LEU A 30 -10.40 -0.07 -22.24
CA LEU A 30 -10.94 -1.04 -21.30
C LEU A 30 -11.97 -0.38 -20.38
N ASP A 31 -12.89 -1.19 -19.88
CA ASP A 31 -13.90 -0.70 -18.92
C ASP A 31 -13.28 -0.57 -17.52
N CYS A 32 -12.95 0.66 -17.14
CA CYS A 32 -12.36 0.94 -15.84
C CYS A 32 -12.43 2.43 -15.53
N VAL A 33 -12.15 2.76 -14.26
CA VAL A 33 -11.90 4.13 -13.84
C VAL A 33 -10.39 4.26 -13.61
N PHE A 34 -9.75 5.18 -14.30
CA PHE A 34 -8.35 5.52 -14.05
C PHE A 34 -8.27 6.65 -13.04
N LEU A 35 -7.63 6.39 -11.91
CA LEU A 35 -7.45 7.35 -10.83
C LEU A 35 -6.04 7.97 -10.95
N ASP A 36 -5.95 9.10 -11.64
CA ASP A 36 -4.69 9.79 -11.86
C ASP A 36 -4.34 10.67 -10.67
N SER A 37 -3.62 10.12 -9.72
CA SER A 37 -3.17 10.83 -8.53
C SER A 37 -1.84 10.28 -8.06
N LYS A 38 -1.01 11.16 -7.51
CA LYS A 38 0.21 10.76 -6.79
C LYS A 38 -0.10 10.12 -5.45
N LYS A 39 -1.30 10.37 -4.91
CA LYS A 39 -1.78 9.84 -3.64
C LYS A 39 -2.53 8.53 -3.88
N TYR A 40 -2.48 7.63 -2.90
CA TYR A 40 -3.33 6.44 -2.92
C TYR A 40 -4.80 6.85 -2.84
N LYS A 41 -5.61 6.28 -3.72
CA LYS A 41 -7.05 6.62 -3.87
C LYS A 41 -7.95 5.38 -3.78
N ASN A 42 -7.60 4.44 -2.94
CA ASN A 42 -8.38 3.20 -2.76
C ASN A 42 -8.69 2.49 -4.08
N CYS A 43 -7.66 2.28 -4.89
CA CYS A 43 -7.78 1.53 -6.14
C CYS A 43 -8.11 0.06 -5.88
N THR A 44 -8.69 -0.61 -6.86
CA THR A 44 -8.87 -2.07 -6.82
C THR A 44 -7.61 -2.79 -7.32
N HIS A 45 -6.93 -2.16 -8.28
CA HIS A 45 -5.74 -2.70 -8.94
C HIS A 45 -4.69 -1.60 -9.04
N LEU A 46 -3.54 -1.85 -8.50
CA LEU A 46 -2.36 -0.99 -8.66
C LEU A 46 -1.42 -1.63 -9.67
N ILE A 47 -1.05 -0.89 -10.70
CA ILE A 47 -0.06 -1.34 -11.66
C ILE A 47 1.27 -0.71 -11.28
N ALA A 48 2.24 -1.53 -10.91
CA ALA A 48 3.55 -1.09 -10.45
C ALA A 48 4.62 -1.48 -11.48
N LYS A 49 5.48 -0.53 -11.83
CA LYS A 49 6.60 -0.79 -12.74
C LYS A 49 7.59 -1.78 -12.14
N LYS A 50 7.82 -1.65 -10.83
CA LYS A 50 8.76 -2.47 -10.07
C LYS A 50 8.34 -2.51 -8.61
N LEU A 51 8.90 -3.44 -7.86
CA LEU A 51 8.80 -3.42 -6.40
C LEU A 51 9.38 -2.10 -5.89
N CYS A 52 8.67 -1.43 -5.02
CA CYS A 52 9.07 -0.13 -4.50
C CYS A 52 8.39 0.16 -3.15
N LYS A 53 8.75 1.28 -2.57
CA LYS A 53 8.21 1.72 -1.28
C LYS A 53 7.39 3.00 -1.43
N SER A 54 6.77 3.19 -2.60
CA SER A 54 5.90 4.34 -2.82
C SER A 54 4.65 4.25 -1.92
N GLU A 55 4.04 5.39 -1.67
CA GLU A 55 2.78 5.45 -0.90
C GLU A 55 1.74 4.49 -1.48
N LYS A 56 1.55 4.53 -2.80
CA LYS A 56 0.55 3.69 -3.45
C LYS A 56 0.86 2.20 -3.27
N PHE A 57 2.12 1.81 -3.40
CA PHE A 57 2.53 0.41 -3.24
C PHE A 57 2.28 -0.08 -1.81
N LEU A 58 2.76 0.67 -0.81
CA LEU A 58 2.58 0.30 0.60
C LEU A 58 1.09 0.31 0.99
N ALA A 59 0.34 1.31 0.56
CA ALA A 59 -1.09 1.40 0.85
C ALA A 59 -1.88 0.25 0.21
N ALA A 60 -1.56 -0.11 -1.02
CA ALA A 60 -2.21 -1.24 -1.70
C ALA A 60 -1.88 -2.57 -1.03
N CYS A 61 -0.64 -2.76 -0.56
CA CYS A 61 -0.28 -3.92 0.27
C CYS A 61 -1.11 -3.95 1.54
N ALA A 62 -1.15 -2.84 2.27
CA ALA A 62 -1.87 -2.74 3.54
C ALA A 62 -3.37 -2.99 3.38
N ALA A 63 -3.94 -2.63 2.24
CA ALA A 63 -5.36 -2.84 1.92
C ALA A 63 -5.64 -4.18 1.24
N GLY A 64 -4.62 -4.98 0.94
CA GLY A 64 -4.78 -6.28 0.28
C GLY A 64 -5.28 -6.20 -1.14
N LYS A 65 -4.92 -5.15 -1.87
CA LYS A 65 -5.33 -4.95 -3.26
C LYS A 65 -4.45 -5.74 -4.21
N TRP A 66 -4.91 -5.90 -5.46
CA TRP A 66 -4.08 -6.44 -6.52
C TRP A 66 -2.96 -5.46 -6.86
N ILE A 67 -1.73 -5.93 -6.85
CA ILE A 67 -0.57 -5.18 -7.32
C ILE A 67 0.05 -5.99 -8.45
N LEU A 68 -0.04 -5.44 -9.68
CA LEU A 68 0.20 -6.18 -10.90
C LEU A 68 1.28 -5.53 -11.76
N THR A 69 1.83 -6.31 -12.67
CA THR A 69 2.78 -5.83 -13.67
C THR A 69 2.05 -5.09 -14.80
N LYS A 70 2.79 -4.28 -15.56
CA LYS A 70 2.23 -3.53 -16.70
C LYS A 70 1.67 -4.43 -17.79
N GLU A 71 2.19 -5.65 -17.90
CA GLU A 71 1.74 -6.63 -18.89
C GLU A 71 0.25 -6.95 -18.74
N TYR A 72 -0.29 -6.79 -17.53
CA TYR A 72 -1.72 -6.96 -17.29
C TYR A 72 -2.55 -5.98 -18.14
N ILE A 73 -2.17 -4.71 -18.16
CA ILE A 73 -2.85 -3.70 -19.00
C ILE A 73 -2.63 -4.00 -20.46
N ILE A 74 -1.38 -4.27 -20.87
CA ILE A 74 -1.01 -4.49 -22.27
C ILE A 74 -1.77 -5.67 -22.84
N ASN A 75 -1.74 -6.81 -22.15
CA ASN A 75 -2.38 -8.03 -22.64
C ASN A 75 -3.90 -7.98 -22.54
N SER A 76 -4.44 -7.32 -21.53
CA SER A 76 -5.90 -7.11 -21.45
C SER A 76 -6.41 -6.23 -22.60
N ALA A 77 -5.71 -5.12 -22.88
CA ALA A 77 -6.08 -4.24 -23.98
C ALA A 77 -6.00 -4.95 -25.33
N GLU A 78 -4.96 -5.74 -25.56
CA GLU A 78 -4.79 -6.54 -26.78
C GLU A 78 -5.93 -7.55 -26.94
N SER A 79 -6.38 -8.14 -25.84
CA SER A 79 -7.48 -9.11 -25.82
C SER A 79 -8.86 -8.45 -25.88
N GLY A 80 -8.94 -7.14 -25.71
CA GLY A 80 -10.19 -6.40 -25.66
C GLY A 80 -11.02 -6.63 -24.41
N ARG A 81 -10.45 -7.21 -23.37
CA ARG A 81 -11.14 -7.53 -22.11
C ARG A 81 -10.12 -7.65 -20.98
N TRP A 82 -10.57 -7.45 -19.74
CA TRP A 82 -9.75 -7.72 -18.58
C TRP A 82 -9.46 -9.21 -18.44
N LEU A 83 -8.18 -9.54 -18.28
CA LEU A 83 -7.72 -10.90 -18.08
C LEU A 83 -7.73 -11.26 -16.58
N ASP A 84 -7.47 -12.53 -16.26
CA ASP A 84 -7.27 -12.97 -14.90
C ASP A 84 -5.99 -12.36 -14.31
N GLU A 85 -6.04 -11.91 -13.08
CA GLU A 85 -4.94 -11.17 -12.44
C GLU A 85 -3.80 -12.07 -11.97
N THR A 86 -4.04 -13.33 -11.70
CA THR A 86 -3.18 -14.21 -10.92
C THR A 86 -1.72 -14.27 -11.39
N THR A 87 -1.51 -14.47 -12.70
CA THR A 87 -0.14 -14.62 -13.24
C THR A 87 0.59 -13.29 -13.42
N TYR A 88 -0.13 -12.17 -13.30
CA TYR A 88 0.42 -10.82 -13.43
C TYR A 88 0.75 -10.21 -12.06
N GLU A 89 0.41 -10.87 -10.98
CA GLU A 89 0.61 -10.35 -9.63
C GLU A 89 2.09 -10.31 -9.25
N TRP A 90 2.54 -9.19 -8.70
CA TRP A 90 3.84 -9.12 -8.05
C TRP A 90 3.87 -10.13 -6.90
N GLY A 91 4.86 -11.03 -6.92
CA GLY A 91 4.95 -12.15 -5.98
C GLY A 91 4.52 -13.49 -6.57
N TYR A 92 3.93 -13.50 -7.76
CA TYR A 92 3.65 -14.75 -8.47
C TYR A 92 4.93 -15.48 -8.84
N LYS A 93 5.92 -14.75 -9.37
CA LYS A 93 7.26 -15.26 -9.62
C LYS A 93 8.23 -14.68 -8.60
N ILE A 94 9.05 -15.53 -8.00
CA ILE A 94 10.12 -15.11 -7.09
C ILE A 94 11.45 -15.22 -7.82
N GLU A 95 12.13 -14.10 -7.97
CA GLU A 95 13.41 -14.02 -8.65
C GLU A 95 14.55 -14.24 -7.65
N LYS A 96 15.59 -14.96 -8.08
CA LYS A 96 16.73 -15.30 -7.23
C LYS A 96 17.81 -14.22 -7.21
N ASP A 97 18.00 -13.52 -8.31
CA ASP A 97 19.12 -12.58 -8.50
C ASP A 97 18.69 -11.13 -8.35
N THR A 98 17.99 -10.81 -7.25
CA THR A 98 17.51 -9.47 -6.96
C THR A 98 17.93 -9.04 -5.56
N HIS A 99 17.91 -7.73 -5.33
CA HIS A 99 18.16 -7.13 -4.01
C HIS A 99 17.05 -7.44 -3.00
N TYR A 100 15.89 -7.92 -3.48
CA TYR A 100 14.73 -8.14 -2.64
C TYR A 100 14.66 -9.58 -2.16
N SER A 101 14.43 -9.75 -0.86
CA SER A 101 14.19 -11.07 -0.29
C SER A 101 12.91 -11.70 -0.86
N PRO A 102 12.77 -13.04 -0.79
CA PRO A 102 11.52 -13.68 -1.15
C PRO A 102 10.31 -13.13 -0.39
N GLN A 103 10.47 -12.76 0.88
CA GLN A 103 9.39 -12.16 1.66
C GLN A 103 8.94 -10.82 1.09
N THR A 104 9.88 -9.95 0.75
CA THR A 104 9.57 -8.65 0.15
C THR A 104 8.90 -8.82 -1.21
N GLN A 105 9.43 -9.71 -2.06
CA GLN A 105 8.84 -9.97 -3.38
C GLN A 105 7.41 -10.51 -3.28
N SER A 106 7.13 -11.35 -2.30
CA SER A 106 5.82 -11.97 -2.13
C SER A 106 4.82 -11.12 -1.32
N ALA A 107 5.26 -9.99 -0.78
CA ALA A 107 4.42 -9.18 0.12
C ALA A 107 3.04 -8.82 -0.47
N PRO A 108 2.93 -8.34 -1.73
CA PRO A 108 1.60 -8.04 -2.29
C PRO A 108 0.67 -9.24 -2.28
N LYS A 109 1.16 -10.38 -2.76
CA LYS A 109 0.37 -11.62 -2.82
C LYS A 109 0.02 -12.13 -1.43
N ARG A 110 0.97 -12.09 -0.47
CA ARG A 110 0.74 -12.55 0.91
C ARG A 110 -0.36 -11.75 1.57
N TRP A 111 -0.31 -10.42 1.50
CA TRP A 111 -1.31 -9.56 2.12
C TRP A 111 -2.69 -9.74 1.49
N ARG A 112 -2.76 -9.80 0.18
CA ARG A 112 -4.03 -10.02 -0.50
C ARG A 112 -4.68 -11.33 -0.05
N LYS A 113 -3.91 -12.40 -0.01
CA LYS A 113 -4.42 -13.71 0.42
C LYS A 113 -4.78 -13.73 1.90
N GLU A 114 -3.92 -13.20 2.76
CA GLU A 114 -4.14 -13.19 4.20
C GLU A 114 -5.40 -12.41 4.57
N LEU A 115 -5.57 -11.22 4.02
CA LEU A 115 -6.73 -10.40 4.30
C LEU A 115 -8.02 -11.01 3.75
N MET A 116 -7.95 -11.68 2.61
CA MET A 116 -9.09 -12.40 2.05
C MET A 116 -9.49 -13.59 2.93
N GLN A 117 -8.52 -14.40 3.38
CA GLN A 117 -8.77 -15.59 4.18
C GLN A 117 -9.26 -15.25 5.59
N SER A 118 -8.68 -14.24 6.23
CA SER A 118 -9.03 -13.83 7.58
C SER A 118 -10.27 -12.93 7.63
N SER A 119 -10.75 -12.46 6.48
CA SER A 119 -11.82 -11.44 6.37
C SER A 119 -11.49 -10.15 7.12
N ALA A 120 -10.20 -9.88 7.38
CA ALA A 120 -9.77 -8.64 8.00
C ALA A 120 -9.83 -7.48 6.99
N PRO A 121 -10.28 -6.30 7.40
CA PRO A 121 -10.46 -5.16 6.48
C PRO A 121 -9.14 -4.52 6.03
N GLY A 122 -8.04 -4.78 6.73
CA GLY A 122 -6.72 -4.25 6.37
C GLY A 122 -5.64 -4.78 7.29
N ALA A 123 -4.39 -4.59 6.89
CA ALA A 123 -3.22 -5.11 7.62
C ALA A 123 -3.09 -4.56 9.04
N PHE A 124 -3.62 -3.37 9.27
CA PHE A 124 -3.49 -2.64 10.54
C PHE A 124 -4.83 -2.47 11.27
N HIS A 125 -5.81 -3.33 11.01
CA HIS A 125 -7.19 -3.09 11.45
C HIS A 125 -7.37 -3.01 12.97
N ARG A 126 -6.47 -3.55 13.76
CA ARG A 126 -6.53 -3.48 15.22
C ARG A 126 -5.53 -2.47 15.81
N TRP A 127 -4.82 -1.77 14.95
CA TRP A 127 -3.85 -0.78 15.40
C TRP A 127 -4.54 0.50 15.81
N LYS A 128 -4.20 0.97 17.01
CA LYS A 128 -4.57 2.31 17.49
C LYS A 128 -3.29 3.10 17.64
N VAL A 129 -3.12 4.08 16.78
CA VAL A 129 -1.83 4.70 16.47
C VAL A 129 -1.79 6.15 16.93
N ILE A 130 -0.72 6.51 17.60
CA ILE A 130 -0.34 7.91 17.83
C ILE A 130 0.88 8.21 16.97
N LEU A 131 0.82 9.31 16.22
CA LEU A 131 1.95 9.82 15.46
C LEU A 131 2.64 10.92 16.28
N ALA A 132 3.67 10.56 17.02
CA ALA A 132 4.44 11.47 17.88
C ALA A 132 5.64 12.05 17.11
N VAL A 133 5.33 12.68 15.96
CA VAL A 133 6.32 13.28 15.06
C VAL A 133 6.04 14.76 14.95
N LYS A 134 7.10 15.58 14.93
CA LYS A 134 6.96 17.00 14.69
C LYS A 134 6.51 17.24 13.25
N GLU A 135 5.36 17.87 13.15
CA GLU A 135 4.79 18.52 11.98
C GLU A 135 4.34 17.66 10.80
N GLY A 136 3.11 18.03 10.37
CA GLY A 136 2.51 17.57 9.15
C GLY A 136 3.20 18.13 7.92
N GLY A 137 4.04 17.34 7.27
CA GLY A 137 4.50 17.59 5.92
C GLY A 137 3.89 16.57 4.99
N LYS A 138 4.22 16.65 3.71
CA LYS A 138 3.78 15.68 2.69
C LYS A 138 4.08 14.24 3.09
N ARG A 139 5.25 14.01 3.71
CA ARG A 139 5.65 12.67 4.17
C ARG A 139 4.72 12.14 5.25
N MET A 140 4.30 12.99 6.19
CA MET A 140 3.40 12.58 7.26
C MET A 140 2.01 12.25 6.73
N MET A 141 1.50 13.05 5.80
CA MET A 141 0.21 12.77 5.15
C MET A 141 0.27 11.44 4.38
N SER A 142 1.40 11.14 3.75
CA SER A 142 1.63 9.87 3.07
C SER A 142 1.58 8.69 4.05
N VAL A 143 2.24 8.80 5.20
CA VAL A 143 2.20 7.77 6.25
C VAL A 143 0.77 7.56 6.76
N ILE A 144 0.04 8.64 6.98
CA ILE A 144 -1.36 8.58 7.41
C ILE A 144 -2.20 7.80 6.41
N ARG A 145 -2.04 8.06 5.10
CA ARG A 145 -2.82 7.37 4.08
C ARG A 145 -2.49 5.87 4.02
N VAL A 146 -1.22 5.49 4.22
CA VAL A 146 -0.84 4.08 4.30
C VAL A 146 -1.49 3.41 5.52
N LEU A 147 -1.42 4.03 6.67
CA LEU A 147 -2.04 3.51 7.90
C LEU A 147 -3.56 3.37 7.75
N GLN A 148 -4.20 4.39 7.17
CA GLN A 148 -5.65 4.38 6.93
C GLN A 148 -6.06 3.33 5.89
N ALA A 149 -5.24 3.12 4.85
CA ALA A 149 -5.47 2.05 3.86
C ALA A 149 -5.48 0.68 4.53
N GLY A 150 -4.62 0.47 5.53
CA GLY A 150 -4.57 -0.74 6.35
C GLY A 150 -5.61 -0.79 7.47
N LYS A 151 -6.48 0.21 7.57
CA LYS A 151 -7.56 0.30 8.57
C LYS A 151 -7.07 0.49 10.00
N ALA A 152 -5.93 1.14 10.18
CA ALA A 152 -5.50 1.64 11.49
C ALA A 152 -6.40 2.80 11.93
N THR A 153 -6.59 2.94 13.23
CA THR A 153 -7.23 4.10 13.83
C THR A 153 -6.13 5.06 14.29
N ILE A 154 -6.17 6.30 13.81
CA ILE A 154 -5.21 7.33 14.21
C ILE A 154 -5.81 8.13 15.35
N CYS A 155 -5.14 8.14 16.50
CA CYS A 155 -5.59 8.76 17.73
C CYS A 155 -4.82 10.05 17.99
N SER A 156 -5.47 10.97 18.70
CA SER A 156 -4.83 12.20 19.17
C SER A 156 -3.89 11.88 20.35
N SER A 157 -2.74 12.54 20.41
CA SER A 157 -1.81 12.45 21.54
C SER A 157 -2.43 12.95 22.85
N GLN A 158 -3.51 13.74 22.79
CA GLN A 158 -4.23 14.22 23.96
C GLN A 158 -5.18 13.16 24.54
N ASN A 159 -5.57 12.18 23.77
CA ASN A 159 -6.47 11.11 24.17
C ASN A 159 -5.71 9.78 24.33
N MET A 160 -4.61 9.81 25.09
CA MET A 160 -3.87 8.58 25.39
C MET A 160 -4.68 7.69 26.33
N GLY A 161 -5.52 6.85 25.72
CA GLY A 161 -6.20 5.78 26.43
C GLY A 161 -5.33 4.55 26.58
N SER A 162 -5.77 3.61 27.42
CA SER A 162 -5.08 2.34 27.68
C SER A 162 -5.05 1.39 26.49
N ASP A 163 -5.71 1.74 25.38
CA ASP A 163 -5.88 0.89 24.20
C ASP A 163 -4.95 1.23 23.02
N ILE A 164 -4.04 2.19 23.22
CA ILE A 164 -3.03 2.53 22.21
C ILE A 164 -2.09 1.35 22.00
N THR A 165 -1.90 0.96 20.74
CA THR A 165 -1.05 -0.16 20.38
C THR A 165 0.32 0.27 19.86
N HIS A 166 0.39 1.38 19.13
CA HIS A 166 1.60 1.85 18.47
C HIS A 166 1.76 3.35 18.61
N ILE A 167 2.95 3.78 18.98
CA ILE A 167 3.36 5.18 19.00
C ILE A 167 4.55 5.30 18.05
N PHE A 168 4.36 5.99 16.92
CA PHE A 168 5.39 6.13 15.92
C PHE A 168 6.21 7.40 16.12
N LEU A 169 7.53 7.25 16.09
CA LEU A 169 8.52 8.28 16.30
C LEU A 169 9.45 8.38 15.09
N HIS A 170 10.06 9.55 14.87
CA HIS A 170 11.06 9.70 13.81
C HIS A 170 12.30 8.85 14.09
N ASN A 171 12.79 8.88 15.34
CA ASN A 171 13.91 8.07 15.81
C ASN A 171 13.86 7.94 17.34
N LYS A 172 14.71 7.08 17.89
CA LYS A 172 14.81 6.88 19.36
C LYS A 172 15.24 8.14 20.12
N PHE A 173 15.93 9.08 19.48
CA PHE A 173 16.37 10.33 20.13
C PHE A 173 15.21 11.27 20.42
N PHE A 174 14.09 11.12 19.72
CA PHE A 174 12.91 11.94 19.97
C PHE A 174 12.32 11.70 21.37
N LEU A 175 12.45 10.49 21.90
CA LEU A 175 12.03 10.15 23.29
C LEU A 175 12.82 10.91 24.35
N LEU A 176 14.11 11.20 24.08
CA LEU A 176 15.00 11.89 25.01
C LEU A 176 14.79 13.41 25.02
N GLN A 177 14.16 13.96 23.99
CA GLN A 177 13.98 15.40 23.83
C GLN A 177 12.57 15.90 24.18
N ASN A 178 11.61 15.01 24.42
CA ASN A 178 10.25 15.35 24.76
C ASN A 178 9.93 15.04 26.21
N GLU A 179 9.34 16.01 26.89
CA GLU A 179 8.86 15.87 28.27
C GLU A 179 7.68 14.90 28.41
N LYS A 180 7.16 14.37 27.28
CA LYS A 180 6.09 13.37 27.29
C LYS A 180 6.68 11.98 27.35
N HIS A 181 6.49 11.32 28.48
CA HIS A 181 6.88 9.92 28.65
C HIS A 181 5.85 9.01 27.98
N PHE A 182 6.20 8.47 26.81
CA PHE A 182 5.42 7.39 26.20
C PHE A 182 5.92 6.03 26.71
N PRO A 183 5.03 5.03 26.86
CA PRO A 183 5.46 3.66 27.16
C PRO A 183 6.43 3.16 26.08
N GLU A 184 7.64 2.82 26.50
CA GLU A 184 8.73 2.46 25.60
C GLU A 184 8.41 1.21 24.76
N ASP A 185 7.68 0.26 25.33
CA ASP A 185 7.27 -0.99 24.69
C ASP A 185 6.24 -0.80 23.56
N GLN A 186 5.61 0.37 23.48
CA GLN A 186 4.66 0.72 22.43
C GLN A 186 5.23 1.68 21.38
N CYS A 187 6.49 2.07 21.53
CA CYS A 187 7.16 3.01 20.63
C CYS A 187 7.89 2.29 19.51
N TYR A 188 7.65 2.74 18.28
CA TYR A 188 8.22 2.18 17.07
C TYR A 188 8.75 3.30 16.16
N PRO A 189 9.83 3.06 15.41
CA PRO A 189 10.23 4.01 14.36
C PRO A 189 9.23 3.93 13.19
N LEU A 190 9.13 5.01 12.42
CA LEU A 190 8.28 5.02 11.22
C LEU A 190 8.62 3.90 10.24
N GLN A 191 9.90 3.52 10.17
CA GLN A 191 10.38 2.43 9.33
C GLN A 191 9.67 1.10 9.62
N TYR A 192 9.18 0.91 10.84
CA TYR A 192 8.48 -0.31 11.22
C TYR A 192 7.24 -0.58 10.35
N ILE A 193 6.58 0.46 9.85
CA ILE A 193 5.40 0.31 8.98
C ILE A 193 5.77 -0.41 7.69
N GLU A 194 6.86 0.03 7.04
CA GLU A 194 7.36 -0.64 5.82
C GLU A 194 7.83 -2.06 6.13
N ASP A 195 8.60 -2.22 7.20
CA ASP A 195 9.15 -3.52 7.58
C ASP A 195 8.03 -4.53 7.86
N TYR A 196 6.99 -4.08 8.55
CA TYR A 196 5.82 -4.92 8.83
C TYR A 196 5.11 -5.39 7.56
N LEU A 197 4.99 -4.53 6.57
CA LEU A 197 4.33 -4.86 5.30
C LEU A 197 5.21 -5.74 4.39
N LEU A 198 6.52 -5.47 4.33
CA LEU A 198 7.41 -6.05 3.32
C LEU A 198 8.29 -7.18 3.84
N GLU A 199 8.43 -7.32 5.13
CA GLU A 199 9.23 -8.37 5.79
C GLU A 199 8.33 -9.27 6.66
#